data_8d7084cdf8a7405b83b30ec87753f159
#
_entry.id   8d7084cdf8a7405b83b30ec87753f159
#
_cell.length_a   1.000
_cell.length_b   1.000
_cell.length_c   1.000
_cell.angle_alpha   90.00
_cell.angle_beta   90.00
_cell.angle_gamma   90.00
#
_symmetry.space_group_name_H-M   'P 1'
#
loop_
_entity.id
_entity.type
_entity.pdbx_description
1 polymer ?
#
loop_
_entity_poly.entity_id
_entity_poly.type
_entity_poly.pdbx_seq_one_letter_code
_entity_poly.pdbx_strand_id
1 'polypeptide(L)'
;MQIAAINLEKGNKKECKNLLEDGKTTLDSMTDVDPTVHASFYWISSQYHKACQEFAEFYKNALLYLAYTTVESLSESFKLDLAFDLSLAALLGDNIYNFGELLAHPIINSLIGTKVEWVYHMLQAFNSGNLALYQELCRVHNAALTAQPALVQNERKLLEKINILCLMEIIFSRPSEDRTIPLSVIAERTKLSISDVECLLMKSLSVHLIEGIIDEVDSTVHVSWVQPRVLGIPQVKALRDRLDAWVGKVHTTLLSVEAETPDLVAV
;
A
#
# COMPACT_ATOMS: atom_id res chain seq x y z
N MET A 1 -20.26 17.19 14.70
CA MET A 1 -20.26 16.25 13.57
C MET A 1 -21.59 16.25 12.80
N GLN A 2 -22.78 16.13 13.40
CA GLN A 2 -24.06 16.14 12.68
C GLN A 2 -24.31 17.40 11.82
N ILE A 3 -23.92 18.58 12.31
CA ILE A 3 -24.01 19.84 11.54
C ILE A 3 -23.10 19.79 10.30
N ALA A 4 -21.90 19.23 10.43
CA ALA A 4 -20.97 19.06 9.30
C ALA A 4 -21.53 18.10 8.23
N ALA A 5 -22.19 17.02 8.64
CA ALA A 5 -22.87 16.09 7.73
C ALA A 5 -23.98 16.78 6.93
N ILE A 6 -24.86 17.55 7.62
CA ILE A 6 -25.96 18.30 6.99
C ILE A 6 -25.41 19.35 6.01
N ASN A 7 -24.33 20.04 6.37
CA ASN A 7 -23.69 21.00 5.46
C ASN A 7 -23.06 20.32 4.22
N LEU A 8 -22.51 19.13 4.38
CA LEU A 8 -22.00 18.36 3.27
C LEU A 8 -23.13 17.95 2.30
N GLU A 9 -24.25 17.44 2.82
CA GLU A 9 -25.45 17.10 2.02
C GLU A 9 -26.01 18.32 1.28
N LYS A 10 -25.97 19.50 1.88
CA LYS A 10 -26.40 20.78 1.26
C LYS A 10 -25.37 21.31 0.24
N GLY A 11 -24.22 20.69 0.11
CA GLY A 11 -23.13 21.13 -0.80
C GLY A 11 -22.26 22.26 -0.24
N ASN A 12 -22.43 22.67 1.02
CA ASN A 12 -21.63 23.73 1.67
C ASN A 12 -20.26 23.21 2.13
N LYS A 13 -19.39 22.89 1.16
CA LYS A 13 -18.05 22.30 1.42
C LYS A 13 -17.16 23.17 2.30
N LYS A 14 -17.25 24.51 2.17
CA LYS A 14 -16.42 25.43 2.96
C LYS A 14 -16.76 25.40 4.46
N GLU A 15 -18.04 25.45 4.80
CA GLU A 15 -18.47 25.37 6.19
C GLU A 15 -18.19 23.98 6.79
N CYS A 16 -18.40 22.92 5.99
CA CYS A 16 -18.06 21.57 6.43
C CYS A 16 -16.56 21.46 6.77
N LYS A 17 -15.68 22.03 5.93
CA LYS A 17 -14.24 22.05 6.18
C LYS A 17 -13.89 22.73 7.50
N ASN A 18 -14.42 23.95 7.73
CA ASN A 18 -14.17 24.68 8.96
C ASN A 18 -14.62 23.90 10.20
N LEU A 19 -15.81 23.28 10.15
CA LEU A 19 -16.31 22.45 11.24
C LEU A 19 -15.49 21.19 11.48
N LEU A 20 -14.87 20.62 10.44
CA LEU A 20 -13.95 19.50 10.58
C LEU A 20 -12.62 19.94 11.19
N GLU A 21 -12.07 21.08 10.80
CA GLU A 21 -10.85 21.65 11.38
C GLU A 21 -11.05 21.98 12.88
N ASP A 22 -12.14 22.65 13.23
CA ASP A 22 -12.50 22.94 14.62
C ASP A 22 -12.75 21.64 15.42
N GLY A 23 -13.41 20.67 14.80
CA GLY A 23 -13.65 19.35 15.39
C GLY A 23 -12.37 18.60 15.68
N LYS A 24 -11.40 18.66 14.77
CA LYS A 24 -10.09 18.02 14.93
C LYS A 24 -9.31 18.66 16.09
N THR A 25 -9.20 20.00 16.11
CA THR A 25 -8.52 20.72 17.18
C THR A 25 -9.14 20.45 18.55
N THR A 26 -10.47 20.33 18.60
CA THR A 26 -11.19 19.97 19.82
C THR A 26 -10.88 18.55 20.26
N LEU A 27 -10.91 17.56 19.34
CA LEU A 27 -10.58 16.17 19.63
C LEU A 27 -9.12 16.02 20.12
N ASP A 28 -8.18 16.73 19.47
CA ASP A 28 -6.76 16.68 19.84
C ASP A 28 -6.50 17.31 21.22
N SER A 29 -7.37 18.19 21.69
CA SER A 29 -7.26 18.82 23.02
C SER A 29 -7.92 18.03 24.14
N MET A 30 -8.74 17.05 23.84
CA MET A 30 -9.46 16.23 24.81
C MET A 30 -8.72 14.93 25.10
N THR A 31 -8.70 14.52 26.36
CA THR A 31 -8.27 13.21 26.81
C THR A 31 -9.51 12.36 27.13
N ASP A 32 -9.45 11.04 26.90
CA ASP A 32 -10.53 10.07 27.18
C ASP A 32 -11.84 10.31 26.40
N VAL A 33 -11.70 10.58 25.11
CA VAL A 33 -12.87 10.69 24.21
C VAL A 33 -13.39 9.31 23.82
N ASP A 34 -14.71 9.13 23.89
CA ASP A 34 -15.37 7.89 23.48
C ASP A 34 -14.99 7.52 22.02
N PRO A 35 -14.61 6.26 21.74
CA PRO A 35 -14.30 5.78 20.40
C PRO A 35 -15.36 6.08 19.34
N THR A 36 -16.65 6.13 19.73
CA THR A 36 -17.78 6.44 18.84
C THR A 36 -17.72 7.87 18.31
N VAL A 37 -17.17 8.81 19.09
CA VAL A 37 -16.98 10.20 18.67
C VAL A 37 -15.88 10.28 17.61
N HIS A 38 -14.78 9.58 17.84
CA HIS A 38 -13.70 9.45 16.84
C HIS A 38 -14.21 8.81 15.54
N ALA A 39 -14.96 7.71 15.64
CA ALA A 39 -15.57 7.06 14.50
C ALA A 39 -16.46 8.04 13.71
N SER A 40 -17.34 8.78 14.40
CA SER A 40 -18.21 9.76 13.77
C SER A 40 -17.44 10.89 13.08
N PHE A 41 -16.35 11.34 13.69
CA PHE A 41 -15.48 12.37 13.10
C PHE A 41 -14.82 11.88 11.82
N TYR A 42 -14.15 10.72 11.88
CA TYR A 42 -13.43 10.16 10.73
C TYR A 42 -14.37 9.75 9.60
N TRP A 43 -15.59 9.29 9.92
CA TRP A 43 -16.60 9.01 8.92
C TRP A 43 -16.98 10.25 8.12
N ILE A 44 -17.35 11.35 8.80
CA ILE A 44 -17.75 12.58 8.12
C ILE A 44 -16.58 13.21 7.37
N SER A 45 -15.37 13.16 7.95
CA SER A 45 -14.15 13.60 7.28
C SER A 45 -13.91 12.81 6.00
N SER A 46 -14.09 11.49 6.03
CA SER A 46 -13.96 10.64 4.82
C SER A 46 -14.98 11.04 3.76
N GLN A 47 -16.26 11.23 4.12
CA GLN A 47 -17.30 11.65 3.16
C GLN A 47 -17.00 13.02 2.54
N TYR A 48 -16.44 13.95 3.33
CA TYR A 48 -16.00 15.25 2.83
C TYR A 48 -14.90 15.10 1.77
N HIS A 49 -13.84 14.33 2.05
CA HIS A 49 -12.76 14.10 1.11
C HIS A 49 -13.22 13.31 -0.13
N LYS A 50 -14.17 12.37 0.02
CA LYS A 50 -14.84 11.72 -1.11
C LYS A 50 -15.54 12.70 -2.03
N ALA A 51 -16.30 13.63 -1.46
CA ALA A 51 -17.00 14.70 -2.20
C ALA A 51 -16.02 15.69 -2.87
N CYS A 52 -14.81 15.85 -2.33
CA CYS A 52 -13.74 16.66 -2.90
C CYS A 52 -12.86 15.90 -3.90
N GLN A 53 -13.06 14.59 -4.08
CA GLN A 53 -12.24 13.70 -4.90
C GLN A 53 -10.76 13.62 -4.43
N GLU A 54 -10.54 13.81 -3.14
CA GLU A 54 -9.24 13.69 -2.48
C GLU A 54 -9.05 12.24 -2.01
N PHE A 55 -8.69 11.34 -2.93
CA PHE A 55 -8.67 9.89 -2.70
C PHE A 55 -7.74 9.46 -1.57
N ALA A 56 -6.57 10.09 -1.43
CA ALA A 56 -5.59 9.74 -0.40
C ALA A 56 -6.12 10.07 1.01
N GLU A 57 -6.70 11.27 1.19
CA GLU A 57 -7.28 11.66 2.48
C GLU A 57 -8.57 10.88 2.79
N PHE A 58 -9.38 10.58 1.78
CA PHE A 58 -10.53 9.68 1.95
C PHE A 58 -10.07 8.31 2.47
N TYR A 59 -9.08 7.68 1.82
CA TYR A 59 -8.54 6.39 2.22
C TYR A 59 -8.06 6.37 3.66
N LYS A 60 -7.25 7.36 4.04
CA LYS A 60 -6.72 7.51 5.39
C LYS A 60 -7.82 7.65 6.45
N ASN A 61 -8.78 8.56 6.22
CA ASN A 61 -9.86 8.79 7.18
C ASN A 61 -10.83 7.60 7.26
N ALA A 62 -11.09 6.91 6.15
CA ALA A 62 -11.94 5.72 6.14
C ALA A 62 -11.28 4.52 6.86
N LEU A 63 -9.96 4.35 6.76
CA LEU A 63 -9.23 3.35 7.57
C LEU A 63 -9.26 3.70 9.06
N LEU A 64 -9.09 4.98 9.42
CA LEU A 64 -9.23 5.44 10.79
C LEU A 64 -10.64 5.21 11.33
N TYR A 65 -11.68 5.44 10.52
CA TYR A 65 -13.05 5.09 10.89
C TYR A 65 -13.19 3.59 11.22
N LEU A 66 -12.64 2.73 10.38
CA LEU A 66 -12.65 1.28 10.59
C LEU A 66 -11.83 0.82 11.81
N ALA A 67 -10.80 1.58 12.20
CA ALA A 67 -10.04 1.30 13.41
C ALA A 67 -10.86 1.54 14.70
N TYR A 68 -11.84 2.46 14.66
CA TYR A 68 -12.74 2.75 15.78
C TYR A 68 -14.09 2.05 15.68
N THR A 69 -14.36 1.30 14.62
CA THR A 69 -15.65 0.63 14.38
C THR A 69 -15.43 -0.84 14.08
N THR A 70 -16.18 -1.70 14.76
CA THR A 70 -16.12 -3.14 14.47
C THR A 70 -16.83 -3.44 13.15
N VAL A 71 -16.15 -4.17 12.26
CA VAL A 71 -16.70 -4.51 10.93
C VAL A 71 -18.01 -5.29 11.06
N GLU A 72 -18.16 -6.10 12.11
CA GLU A 72 -19.35 -6.91 12.37
C GLU A 72 -20.61 -6.07 12.64
N SER A 73 -20.46 -4.86 13.17
CA SER A 73 -21.59 -3.94 13.45
C SER A 73 -22.15 -3.27 12.19
N LEU A 74 -21.47 -3.37 11.04
CA LEU A 74 -21.87 -2.72 9.80
C LEU A 74 -22.80 -3.64 8.99
N SER A 75 -23.77 -3.06 8.26
CA SER A 75 -24.61 -3.81 7.34
C SER A 75 -23.82 -4.34 6.13
N GLU A 76 -24.20 -5.48 5.58
CA GLU A 76 -23.47 -6.12 4.47
C GLU A 76 -23.40 -5.21 3.23
N SER A 77 -24.48 -4.46 2.90
CA SER A 77 -24.45 -3.51 1.79
C SER A 77 -23.45 -2.38 2.03
N PHE A 78 -23.42 -1.85 3.26
CA PHE A 78 -22.49 -0.78 3.62
C PHE A 78 -21.03 -1.25 3.60
N LYS A 79 -20.77 -2.51 4.07
CA LYS A 79 -19.44 -3.11 3.99
C LYS A 79 -18.95 -3.20 2.55
N LEU A 80 -19.81 -3.67 1.64
CA LEU A 80 -19.51 -3.80 0.23
C LEU A 80 -19.18 -2.44 -0.41
N ASP A 81 -20.04 -1.45 -0.19
CA ASP A 81 -19.85 -0.12 -0.76
C ASP A 81 -18.57 0.54 -0.22
N LEU A 82 -18.34 0.44 1.10
CA LEU A 82 -17.13 1.00 1.71
C LEU A 82 -15.85 0.28 1.27
N ALA A 83 -15.88 -1.07 1.17
CA ALA A 83 -14.76 -1.85 0.67
C ALA A 83 -14.43 -1.50 -0.78
N PHE A 84 -15.44 -1.30 -1.62
CA PHE A 84 -15.28 -0.88 -3.00
C PHE A 84 -14.67 0.52 -3.10
N ASP A 85 -15.24 1.49 -2.37
CA ASP A 85 -14.74 2.87 -2.32
C ASP A 85 -13.29 2.94 -1.82
N LEU A 86 -12.96 2.22 -0.74
CA LEU A 86 -11.60 2.12 -0.21
C LEU A 86 -10.63 1.53 -1.23
N SER A 87 -11.05 0.51 -1.94
CA SER A 87 -10.24 -0.13 -2.97
C SER A 87 -9.94 0.81 -4.13
N LEU A 88 -10.94 1.55 -4.60
CA LEU A 88 -10.75 2.58 -5.62
C LEU A 88 -9.84 3.70 -5.13
N ALA A 89 -10.04 4.15 -3.89
CA ALA A 89 -9.23 5.21 -3.30
C ALA A 89 -7.77 4.76 -3.10
N ALA A 90 -7.53 3.51 -2.74
CA ALA A 90 -6.18 2.94 -2.66
C ALA A 90 -5.50 2.92 -4.03
N LEU A 91 -6.22 2.56 -5.09
CA LEU A 91 -5.70 2.55 -6.46
C LEU A 91 -5.39 3.97 -6.97
N LEU A 92 -6.31 4.92 -6.75
CA LEU A 92 -6.25 6.28 -7.31
C LEU A 92 -5.48 7.28 -6.43
N GLY A 93 -5.37 7.01 -5.13
CA GLY A 93 -4.73 7.90 -4.17
C GLY A 93 -3.24 8.06 -4.43
N ASP A 94 -2.76 9.30 -4.36
CA ASP A 94 -1.34 9.59 -4.46
C ASP A 94 -0.60 9.07 -3.21
N ASN A 95 0.62 8.59 -3.38
CA ASN A 95 1.50 8.09 -2.31
C ASN A 95 0.97 6.88 -1.50
N ILE A 96 -0.02 6.16 -2.01
CA ILE A 96 -0.50 4.92 -1.41
C ILE A 96 0.13 3.74 -2.16
N TYR A 97 1.12 3.10 -1.56
CA TYR A 97 1.84 1.96 -2.13
C TYR A 97 1.78 0.71 -1.26
N ASN A 98 1.21 0.80 -0.04
CA ASN A 98 1.05 -0.32 0.88
C ASN A 98 -0.36 -0.92 0.78
N PHE A 99 -0.59 -1.73 -0.25
CA PHE A 99 -1.88 -2.43 -0.44
C PHE A 99 -2.07 -3.59 0.53
N GLY A 100 -0.98 -4.10 1.12
CA GLY A 100 -1.05 -5.22 2.05
C GLY A 100 -1.85 -4.91 3.31
N GLU A 101 -1.83 -3.67 3.79
CA GLU A 101 -2.64 -3.21 4.92
C GLU A 101 -4.14 -3.34 4.63
N LEU A 102 -4.57 -2.87 3.47
CA LEU A 102 -5.97 -2.98 3.04
C LEU A 102 -6.38 -4.43 2.81
N LEU A 103 -5.53 -5.22 2.14
CA LEU A 103 -5.78 -6.64 1.87
C LEU A 103 -5.84 -7.50 3.14
N ALA A 104 -5.14 -7.10 4.20
CA ALA A 104 -5.20 -7.75 5.52
C ALA A 104 -6.47 -7.38 6.31
N HIS A 105 -7.14 -6.28 5.95
CA HIS A 105 -8.31 -5.81 6.67
C HIS A 105 -9.55 -6.65 6.36
N PRO A 106 -10.34 -7.08 7.37
CA PRO A 106 -11.50 -7.97 7.18
C PRO A 106 -12.56 -7.44 6.21
N ILE A 107 -12.68 -6.11 6.06
CA ILE A 107 -13.69 -5.49 5.18
C ILE A 107 -13.54 -5.90 3.72
N ILE A 108 -12.31 -6.19 3.29
CA ILE A 108 -12.02 -6.57 1.89
C ILE A 108 -12.66 -7.91 1.52
N ASN A 109 -12.88 -8.79 2.50
CA ASN A 109 -13.54 -10.06 2.27
C ASN A 109 -14.99 -9.89 1.76
N SER A 110 -15.61 -8.73 2.02
CA SER A 110 -16.95 -8.40 1.49
C SER A 110 -17.01 -8.30 -0.04
N LEU A 111 -15.86 -8.11 -0.71
CA LEU A 111 -15.78 -8.05 -2.18
C LEU A 111 -15.82 -9.44 -2.81
N ILE A 112 -15.40 -10.48 -2.09
CA ILE A 112 -15.26 -11.84 -2.59
C ILE A 112 -16.65 -12.44 -2.83
N GLY A 113 -16.85 -13.10 -3.98
CA GLY A 113 -18.12 -13.67 -4.40
C GLY A 113 -19.15 -12.65 -4.92
N THR A 114 -18.77 -11.39 -5.09
CA THR A 114 -19.64 -10.34 -5.61
C THR A 114 -19.27 -9.94 -7.04
N LYS A 115 -20.13 -9.14 -7.70
CA LYS A 115 -19.86 -8.61 -9.05
C LYS A 115 -18.64 -7.69 -9.12
N VAL A 116 -18.15 -7.22 -7.98
CA VAL A 116 -17.00 -6.31 -7.85
C VAL A 116 -15.73 -7.01 -7.37
N GLU A 117 -15.71 -8.32 -7.33
CA GLU A 117 -14.55 -9.14 -6.95
C GLU A 117 -13.29 -8.83 -7.79
N TRP A 118 -13.49 -8.38 -9.03
CA TRP A 118 -12.38 -7.96 -9.90
C TRP A 118 -11.48 -6.88 -9.27
N VAL A 119 -12.05 -6.01 -8.40
CA VAL A 119 -11.28 -4.98 -7.69
C VAL A 119 -10.33 -5.63 -6.68
N TYR A 120 -10.78 -6.68 -5.98
CA TYR A 120 -9.94 -7.47 -5.08
C TYR A 120 -8.73 -8.08 -5.81
N HIS A 121 -8.96 -8.70 -6.97
CA HIS A 121 -7.87 -9.24 -7.79
C HIS A 121 -6.94 -8.13 -8.31
N MET A 122 -7.49 -6.96 -8.62
CA MET A 122 -6.69 -5.79 -9.00
C MET A 122 -5.77 -5.38 -7.86
N LEU A 123 -6.27 -5.26 -6.62
CA LEU A 123 -5.45 -4.94 -5.44
C LEU A 123 -4.35 -5.99 -5.21
N GLN A 124 -4.65 -7.27 -5.43
CA GLN A 124 -3.65 -8.35 -5.35
C GLN A 124 -2.54 -8.19 -6.41
N ALA A 125 -2.92 -7.86 -7.65
CA ALA A 125 -1.96 -7.60 -8.71
C ALA A 125 -1.04 -6.43 -8.38
N PHE A 126 -1.59 -5.35 -7.82
CA PHE A 126 -0.82 -4.20 -7.36
C PHE A 126 0.08 -4.56 -6.16
N ASN A 127 -0.44 -5.26 -5.17
CA ASN A 127 0.36 -5.68 -4.00
C ASN A 127 1.54 -6.58 -4.36
N SER A 128 1.37 -7.45 -5.36
CA SER A 128 2.44 -8.32 -5.86
C SER A 128 3.31 -7.69 -6.95
N GLY A 129 2.98 -6.48 -7.42
CA GLY A 129 3.68 -5.84 -8.53
C GLY A 129 3.62 -6.64 -9.84
N ASN A 130 2.58 -7.45 -10.04
CA ASN A 130 2.46 -8.34 -11.19
C ASN A 130 1.78 -7.65 -12.37
N LEU A 131 2.61 -7.10 -13.26
CA LEU A 131 2.16 -6.42 -14.48
C LEU A 131 1.37 -7.32 -15.44
N ALA A 132 1.76 -8.59 -15.57
CA ALA A 132 1.09 -9.51 -16.47
C ALA A 132 -0.34 -9.79 -16.00
N LEU A 133 -0.52 -10.04 -14.71
CA LEU A 133 -1.83 -10.22 -14.09
C LEU A 133 -2.69 -8.97 -14.23
N TYR A 134 -2.11 -7.79 -13.99
CA TYR A 134 -2.80 -6.51 -14.18
C TYR A 134 -3.32 -6.34 -15.62
N GLN A 135 -2.47 -6.60 -16.62
CA GLN A 135 -2.86 -6.50 -18.05
C GLN A 135 -3.96 -7.50 -18.40
N GLU A 136 -3.91 -8.71 -17.87
CA GLU A 136 -4.95 -9.72 -18.08
C GLU A 136 -6.28 -9.30 -17.43
N LEU A 137 -6.25 -8.81 -16.19
CA LEU A 137 -7.44 -8.30 -15.50
C LEU A 137 -8.06 -7.11 -16.23
N CYS A 138 -7.26 -6.19 -16.76
CA CYS A 138 -7.74 -5.08 -17.56
C CYS A 138 -8.45 -5.57 -18.85
N ARG A 139 -7.94 -6.63 -19.48
CA ARG A 139 -8.55 -7.23 -20.67
C ARG A 139 -9.86 -7.93 -20.34
N VAL A 140 -9.87 -8.75 -19.28
CA VAL A 140 -11.05 -9.56 -18.89
C VAL A 140 -12.18 -8.67 -18.36
N HIS A 141 -11.85 -7.69 -17.54
CA HIS A 141 -12.82 -6.82 -16.88
C HIS A 141 -12.96 -5.43 -17.52
N ASN A 142 -12.61 -5.30 -18.81
CA ASN A 142 -12.62 -4.01 -19.53
C ASN A 142 -13.95 -3.27 -19.40
N ALA A 143 -15.09 -3.99 -19.52
CA ALA A 143 -16.41 -3.39 -19.38
C ALA A 143 -16.65 -2.80 -17.99
N ALA A 144 -16.23 -3.48 -16.93
CA ALA A 144 -16.36 -3.00 -15.55
C ALA A 144 -15.42 -1.81 -15.26
N LEU A 145 -14.19 -1.84 -15.79
CA LEU A 145 -13.23 -0.74 -15.69
C LEU A 145 -13.72 0.51 -16.41
N THR A 146 -14.25 0.33 -17.63
CA THR A 146 -14.78 1.45 -18.44
C THR A 146 -16.02 2.07 -17.81
N ALA A 147 -16.80 1.29 -17.03
CA ALA A 147 -17.92 1.81 -16.26
C ALA A 147 -17.49 2.71 -15.08
N GLN A 148 -16.19 2.74 -14.74
CA GLN A 148 -15.64 3.59 -13.66
C GLN A 148 -14.82 4.74 -14.26
N PRO A 149 -15.42 5.94 -14.46
CA PRO A 149 -14.73 7.06 -15.12
C PRO A 149 -13.43 7.48 -14.42
N ALA A 150 -13.38 7.35 -13.09
CA ALA A 150 -12.22 7.70 -12.30
C ALA A 150 -11.00 6.81 -12.63
N LEU A 151 -11.20 5.51 -12.90
CA LEU A 151 -10.11 4.62 -13.29
C LEU A 151 -9.62 4.91 -14.71
N VAL A 152 -10.56 5.15 -15.64
CA VAL A 152 -10.22 5.46 -17.03
C VAL A 152 -9.42 6.76 -17.13
N GLN A 153 -9.85 7.81 -16.42
CA GLN A 153 -9.15 9.10 -16.43
C GLN A 153 -7.75 9.02 -15.82
N ASN A 154 -7.50 8.07 -14.93
CA ASN A 154 -6.24 7.90 -14.22
C ASN A 154 -5.45 6.65 -14.66
N GLU A 155 -5.75 6.06 -15.82
CA GLU A 155 -5.07 4.85 -16.34
C GLU A 155 -3.53 5.01 -16.35
N ARG A 156 -3.04 6.15 -16.78
CA ARG A 156 -1.59 6.44 -16.78
C ARG A 156 -0.98 6.42 -15.38
N LYS A 157 -1.68 6.96 -14.39
CA LYS A 157 -1.25 6.92 -12.98
C LYS A 157 -1.24 5.49 -12.44
N LEU A 158 -2.22 4.68 -12.82
CA LEU A 158 -2.28 3.26 -12.42
C LEU A 158 -1.12 2.46 -13.00
N LEU A 159 -0.81 2.65 -14.29
CA LEU A 159 0.35 2.03 -14.93
C LEU A 159 1.66 2.43 -14.27
N GLU A 160 1.84 3.71 -13.98
CA GLU A 160 3.02 4.19 -13.27
C GLU A 160 3.12 3.56 -11.87
N LYS A 161 2.02 3.53 -11.13
CA LYS A 161 1.95 2.98 -9.77
C LYS A 161 2.29 1.49 -9.73
N ILE A 162 1.76 0.69 -10.66
CA ILE A 162 2.09 -0.74 -10.69
C ILE A 162 3.53 -0.99 -11.14
N ASN A 163 4.10 -0.15 -12.00
CA ASN A 163 5.51 -0.22 -12.36
C ASN A 163 6.43 0.05 -11.17
N ILE A 164 6.10 1.05 -10.34
CA ILE A 164 6.80 1.32 -9.08
C ILE A 164 6.71 0.10 -8.14
N LEU A 165 5.54 -0.50 -8.01
CA LEU A 165 5.36 -1.68 -7.17
C LEU A 165 6.10 -2.90 -7.69
N CYS A 166 6.16 -3.07 -9.02
CA CYS A 166 6.97 -4.09 -9.66
C CYS A 166 8.47 -3.88 -9.36
N LEU A 167 8.95 -2.64 -9.45
CA LEU A 167 10.32 -2.29 -9.07
C LEU A 167 10.60 -2.62 -7.59
N MET A 168 9.72 -2.25 -6.69
CA MET A 168 9.85 -2.56 -5.26
C MET A 168 9.92 -4.08 -5.03
N GLU A 169 9.12 -4.88 -5.74
CA GLU A 169 9.14 -6.34 -5.62
C GLU A 169 10.44 -6.94 -6.15
N ILE A 170 10.99 -6.41 -7.25
CA ILE A 170 12.31 -6.81 -7.76
C ILE A 170 13.38 -6.59 -6.68
N ILE A 171 13.36 -5.44 -6.00
CA ILE A 171 14.32 -5.12 -4.95
C ILE A 171 14.13 -6.04 -3.73
N PHE A 172 12.88 -6.24 -3.29
CA PHE A 172 12.56 -7.12 -2.15
C PHE A 172 12.95 -8.58 -2.37
N SER A 173 12.86 -9.07 -3.61
CA SER A 173 13.20 -10.45 -3.94
C SER A 173 14.70 -10.73 -3.87
N ARG A 174 15.56 -9.69 -3.87
CA ARG A 174 17.01 -9.83 -3.81
C ARG A 174 17.53 -9.86 -2.36
N PRO A 175 18.62 -10.59 -2.11
CA PRO A 175 19.30 -10.55 -0.82
C PRO A 175 19.88 -9.15 -0.55
N SER A 176 20.08 -8.82 0.73
CA SER A 176 20.63 -7.52 1.14
C SER A 176 22.04 -7.26 0.60
N GLU A 177 22.79 -8.32 0.30
CA GLU A 177 24.17 -8.26 -0.18
C GLU A 177 24.26 -7.99 -1.69
N ASP A 178 23.17 -8.26 -2.44
CA ASP A 178 23.09 -8.08 -3.91
C ASP A 178 21.93 -7.18 -4.29
N ARG A 179 22.08 -5.90 -3.99
CA ARG A 179 21.09 -4.86 -4.34
C ARG A 179 21.57 -3.92 -5.44
N THR A 180 22.58 -4.32 -6.17
CA THR A 180 22.99 -3.66 -7.42
C THR A 180 22.28 -4.33 -8.58
N ILE A 181 21.37 -3.59 -9.20
CA ILE A 181 20.44 -4.12 -10.19
C ILE A 181 20.72 -3.47 -11.54
N PRO A 182 21.03 -4.25 -12.60
CA PRO A 182 21.14 -3.72 -13.96
C PRO A 182 19.80 -3.11 -14.42
N LEU A 183 19.85 -1.93 -15.06
CA LEU A 183 18.66 -1.27 -15.59
C LEU A 183 17.94 -2.14 -16.63
N SER A 184 18.66 -2.96 -17.37
CA SER A 184 18.11 -3.93 -18.33
C SER A 184 17.17 -4.97 -17.68
N VAL A 185 17.48 -5.44 -16.46
CA VAL A 185 16.62 -6.38 -15.71
C VAL A 185 15.33 -5.72 -15.30
N ILE A 186 15.38 -4.45 -14.89
CA ILE A 186 14.19 -3.68 -14.55
C ILE A 186 13.35 -3.43 -15.81
N ALA A 187 14.00 -3.05 -16.92
CA ALA A 187 13.35 -2.82 -18.21
C ALA A 187 12.59 -4.06 -18.71
N GLU A 188 13.21 -5.24 -18.62
CA GLU A 188 12.58 -6.51 -19.01
C GLU A 188 11.34 -6.82 -18.16
N ARG A 189 11.43 -6.63 -16.85
CA ARG A 189 10.34 -6.93 -15.91
C ARG A 189 9.19 -5.93 -15.97
N THR A 190 9.50 -4.64 -16.16
CA THR A 190 8.51 -3.55 -16.27
C THR A 190 8.01 -3.35 -17.69
N LYS A 191 8.68 -3.94 -18.70
CA LYS A 191 8.42 -3.73 -20.15
C LYS A 191 8.55 -2.26 -20.55
N LEU A 192 9.43 -1.53 -19.89
CA LEU A 192 9.73 -0.12 -20.17
C LEU A 192 11.04 0.00 -20.95
N SER A 193 11.23 1.13 -21.65
CA SER A 193 12.53 1.51 -22.19
C SER A 193 13.51 1.84 -21.06
N ILE A 194 14.82 1.79 -21.31
CA ILE A 194 15.84 2.14 -20.29
C ILE A 194 15.65 3.58 -19.79
N SER A 195 15.36 4.53 -20.69
CA SER A 195 15.06 5.91 -20.32
C SER A 195 13.82 6.04 -19.41
N ASP A 196 12.78 5.25 -19.67
CA ASP A 196 11.58 5.26 -18.80
C ASP A 196 11.87 4.60 -17.44
N VAL A 197 12.76 3.61 -17.39
CA VAL A 197 13.23 3.00 -16.13
C VAL A 197 13.98 4.02 -15.28
N GLU A 198 14.84 4.85 -15.87
CA GLU A 198 15.53 5.92 -15.16
C GLU A 198 14.52 6.93 -14.58
N CYS A 199 13.53 7.34 -15.37
CA CYS A 199 12.44 8.19 -14.88
C CYS A 199 11.66 7.54 -13.73
N LEU A 200 11.38 6.24 -13.83
CA LEU A 200 10.71 5.46 -12.78
C LEU A 200 11.53 5.42 -11.49
N LEU A 201 12.83 5.20 -11.60
CA LEU A 201 13.76 5.21 -10.48
C LEU A 201 13.84 6.58 -9.82
N MET A 202 14.03 7.65 -10.61
CA MET A 202 14.05 9.03 -10.08
C MET A 202 12.76 9.36 -9.34
N LYS A 203 11.60 8.96 -9.87
CA LYS A 203 10.33 9.16 -9.20
C LYS A 203 10.25 8.37 -7.90
N SER A 204 10.63 7.10 -7.90
CA SER A 204 10.63 6.25 -6.70
C SER A 204 11.55 6.78 -5.60
N LEU A 205 12.69 7.35 -5.97
CA LEU A 205 13.61 8.04 -5.08
C LEU A 205 13.00 9.34 -4.52
N SER A 206 12.33 10.14 -5.38
CA SER A 206 11.74 11.43 -4.98
C SER A 206 10.60 11.30 -3.98
N VAL A 207 9.83 10.19 -4.04
CA VAL A 207 8.75 9.90 -3.09
C VAL A 207 9.19 9.01 -1.92
N HIS A 208 10.51 8.82 -1.73
CA HIS A 208 11.09 8.01 -0.66
C HIS A 208 10.56 6.58 -0.55
N LEU A 209 10.26 5.94 -1.67
CA LEU A 209 9.93 4.51 -1.72
C LEU A 209 11.17 3.64 -1.74
N ILE A 210 12.24 4.16 -2.30
CA ILE A 210 13.57 3.56 -2.31
C ILE A 210 14.60 4.63 -2.01
N GLU A 211 15.77 4.21 -1.49
CA GLU A 211 16.97 5.04 -1.40
C GLU A 211 18.11 4.32 -2.12
N GLY A 212 18.90 5.05 -2.86
CA GLY A 212 19.98 4.45 -3.64
C GLY A 212 20.66 5.43 -4.59
N ILE A 213 21.54 4.91 -5.40
CA ILE A 213 22.35 5.65 -6.37
C ILE A 213 22.16 4.99 -7.74
N ILE A 214 21.87 5.79 -8.75
CA ILE A 214 21.84 5.36 -10.16
C ILE A 214 23.23 5.61 -10.73
N ASP A 215 23.83 4.56 -11.30
CA ASP A 215 25.09 4.63 -12.05
C ASP A 215 24.77 4.47 -13.54
N GLU A 216 24.84 5.59 -14.26
CA GLU A 216 24.59 5.62 -15.70
C GLU A 216 25.74 4.96 -16.50
N VAL A 217 26.98 5.01 -15.98
CA VAL A 217 28.14 4.45 -16.67
C VAL A 217 28.06 2.93 -16.73
N ASP A 218 27.76 2.33 -15.59
CA ASP A 218 27.59 0.86 -15.48
C ASP A 218 26.15 0.42 -15.79
N SER A 219 25.24 1.36 -16.09
CA SER A 219 23.81 1.10 -16.33
C SER A 219 23.18 0.24 -15.21
N THR A 220 23.46 0.62 -13.96
CA THR A 220 22.97 -0.08 -12.76
C THR A 220 22.34 0.90 -11.76
N VAL A 221 21.53 0.36 -10.86
CA VAL A 221 21.08 1.06 -9.66
C VAL A 221 21.50 0.27 -8.44
N HIS A 222 22.14 0.93 -7.48
CA HIS A 222 22.41 0.38 -6.16
C HIS A 222 21.39 0.86 -5.16
N VAL A 223 20.58 -0.04 -4.58
CA VAL A 223 19.51 0.29 -3.64
C VAL A 223 19.96 -0.02 -2.22
N SER A 224 20.08 1.02 -1.39
CA SER A 224 20.44 0.90 0.03
C SER A 224 19.24 0.57 0.92
N TRP A 225 18.08 1.14 0.61
CA TRP A 225 16.87 0.97 1.39
C TRP A 225 15.61 0.95 0.51
N VAL A 226 14.61 0.22 0.95
CA VAL A 226 13.28 0.17 0.32
C VAL A 226 12.21 0.25 1.40
N GLN A 227 11.16 1.00 1.15
CA GLN A 227 10.07 1.22 2.10
C GLN A 227 9.43 -0.11 2.52
N PRO A 228 9.34 -0.40 3.83
CA PRO A 228 8.68 -1.59 4.34
C PRO A 228 7.20 -1.63 3.93
N ARG A 229 6.73 -2.81 3.57
CA ARG A 229 5.32 -3.08 3.27
C ARG A 229 4.80 -4.19 4.18
N VAL A 230 3.48 -4.27 4.35
CA VAL A 230 2.86 -5.41 5.04
C VAL A 230 3.18 -6.69 4.28
N LEU A 231 3.79 -7.65 4.98
CA LEU A 231 4.22 -8.91 4.41
C LEU A 231 3.04 -9.88 4.30
N GLY A 232 2.92 -10.52 3.16
CA GLY A 232 2.03 -11.68 2.99
C GLY A 232 2.63 -12.96 3.59
N ILE A 233 1.81 -13.99 3.76
CA ILE A 233 2.24 -15.30 4.30
C ILE A 233 3.44 -15.90 3.55
N PRO A 234 3.54 -15.86 2.20
CA PRO A 234 4.71 -16.34 1.48
C PRO A 234 5.99 -15.60 1.84
N GLN A 235 5.91 -14.27 2.00
CA GLN A 235 7.03 -13.40 2.36
C GLN A 235 7.49 -13.63 3.79
N VAL A 236 6.55 -13.86 4.72
CA VAL A 236 6.85 -14.24 6.11
C VAL A 236 7.57 -15.58 6.16
N LYS A 237 7.15 -16.57 5.35
CA LYS A 237 7.86 -17.86 5.23
C LYS A 237 9.28 -17.66 4.71
N ALA A 238 9.46 -16.87 3.64
CA ALA A 238 10.78 -16.58 3.10
C ALA A 238 11.70 -15.89 4.13
N LEU A 239 11.16 -14.99 4.94
CA LEU A 239 11.89 -14.34 6.03
C LEU A 239 12.30 -15.35 7.10
N ARG A 240 11.39 -16.23 7.54
CA ARG A 240 11.69 -17.32 8.47
C ARG A 240 12.84 -18.19 7.93
N ASP A 241 12.74 -18.66 6.69
CA ASP A 241 13.72 -19.54 6.10
C ASP A 241 15.14 -18.89 6.01
N ARG A 242 15.17 -17.55 5.77
CA ARG A 242 16.42 -16.76 5.83
C ARG A 242 16.99 -16.68 7.25
N LEU A 243 16.14 -16.46 8.24
CA LEU A 243 16.55 -16.43 9.65
C LEU A 243 17.06 -17.78 10.10
N ASP A 244 16.39 -18.87 9.76
CA ASP A 244 16.83 -20.24 10.06
C ASP A 244 18.18 -20.54 9.42
N ALA A 245 18.40 -20.16 8.16
CA ALA A 245 19.68 -20.29 7.48
C ALA A 245 20.79 -19.48 8.17
N TRP A 246 20.48 -18.26 8.62
CA TRP A 246 21.41 -17.42 9.36
C TRP A 246 21.78 -18.02 10.73
N VAL A 247 20.80 -18.50 11.49
CA VAL A 247 21.02 -19.22 12.75
C VAL A 247 21.91 -20.44 12.54
N GLY A 248 21.69 -21.21 11.47
CA GLY A 248 22.55 -22.34 11.12
C GLY A 248 24.01 -21.91 10.86
N LYS A 249 24.24 -20.82 10.14
CA LYS A 249 25.59 -20.27 9.92
C LYS A 249 26.26 -19.83 11.22
N VAL A 250 25.52 -19.12 12.08
CA VAL A 250 26.04 -18.68 13.39
C VAL A 250 26.42 -19.87 14.24
N HIS A 251 25.56 -20.89 14.29
CA HIS A 251 25.83 -22.11 15.07
C HIS A 251 27.08 -22.86 14.54
N THR A 252 27.22 -23.00 13.23
CA THR A 252 28.41 -23.62 12.62
C THR A 252 29.66 -22.82 12.95
N THR A 253 29.60 -21.48 12.88
CA THR A 253 30.73 -20.62 13.23
C THR A 253 31.07 -20.73 14.72
N LEU A 254 30.08 -20.80 15.61
CA LEU A 254 30.28 -20.99 17.04
C LEU A 254 31.02 -22.29 17.31
N LEU A 255 30.57 -23.41 16.74
CA LEU A 255 31.23 -24.72 16.88
C LEU A 255 32.68 -24.70 16.37
N SER A 256 32.96 -23.96 15.29
CA SER A 256 34.30 -23.80 14.79
C SER A 256 35.19 -23.01 15.75
N VAL A 257 34.67 -21.94 16.33
CA VAL A 257 35.39 -21.13 17.33
C VAL A 257 35.66 -21.94 18.61
N GLU A 258 34.66 -22.68 19.09
CA GLU A 258 34.79 -23.57 20.26
C GLU A 258 35.84 -24.64 20.04
N ALA A 259 35.92 -25.21 18.84
CA ALA A 259 36.92 -26.21 18.48
C ALA A 259 38.36 -25.64 18.42
N GLU A 260 38.51 -24.37 17.98
CA GLU A 260 39.80 -23.71 17.89
C GLU A 260 40.24 -23.07 19.23
N THR A 261 39.33 -22.82 20.15
CA THR A 261 39.61 -22.17 21.43
C THR A 261 38.99 -22.90 22.62
N PRO A 262 39.39 -24.19 22.86
CA PRO A 262 38.82 -25.01 23.94
C PRO A 262 39.03 -24.41 25.34
N ASP A 263 40.11 -23.62 25.53
CA ASP A 263 40.46 -23.03 26.82
C ASP A 263 39.56 -21.82 27.19
N LEU A 264 38.79 -21.26 26.26
CA LEU A 264 37.89 -20.14 26.51
C LEU A 264 36.45 -20.59 26.85
N VAL A 265 36.12 -21.86 26.57
CA VAL A 265 34.77 -22.41 26.79
C VAL A 265 34.64 -23.10 28.14
N ALA A 266 35.72 -23.30 28.85
CA ALA A 266 35.79 -23.98 30.15
C ALA A 266 35.62 -23.00 31.35
N VAL A 267 34.60 -22.11 31.29
CA VAL A 267 34.20 -21.25 32.42
C VAL A 267 32.76 -21.51 32.80
#